data_75d1da0f8792d42ee7f863c16b1f197f
#
_entry.id   75d1da0f8792d42ee7f863c16b1f197f
#
_cell.length_a   1.000
_cell.length_b   1.000
_cell.length_c   1.000
_cell.angle_alpha   90.00
_cell.angle_beta   90.00
_cell.angle_gamma   90.00
#
_symmetry.space_group_name_H-M   'P 1'
#
loop_
_entity.id
_entity.type
_entity.pdbx_description
1 polymer ?
#
loop_
_entity_poly.entity_id
_entity_poly.type
_entity_poly.pdbx_seq_one_letter_code
_entity_poly.pdbx_strand_id
1 'polypeptide(L)'
;MAVCLKVTGEVIGDCGLTMQLINGEIKPEIGYHIRSNKQRKGYAKEAAIAVRDWTFNNTPFNVVYSYMKHTNEPSYKTAISYGCKQVGEYKDDANEIKKVFAITREEWANL
;
A
#
# COMPACT_ATOMS: atom_id res chain seq x y z
N MET A 1 5.00 9.66 -5.54
CA MET A 1 4.37 10.82 -4.86
C MET A 1 5.08 11.06 -3.54
N ALA A 2 5.50 12.28 -3.28
CA ALA A 2 6.13 12.62 -2.01
C ALA A 2 5.07 12.81 -0.91
N VAL A 3 5.36 12.35 0.29
CA VAL A 3 4.54 12.56 1.49
C VAL A 3 5.13 13.73 2.26
N CYS A 4 4.36 14.80 2.42
CA CYS A 4 4.80 16.02 3.06
C CYS A 4 3.89 16.39 4.23
N LEU A 5 4.46 17.02 5.26
CA LEU A 5 3.66 17.62 6.32
C LEU A 5 2.98 18.89 5.77
N LYS A 6 1.68 19.00 5.95
CA LYS A 6 0.91 20.14 5.43
C LYS A 6 1.33 21.48 6.07
N VAL A 7 1.72 21.46 7.32
CA VAL A 7 2.07 22.68 8.08
C VAL A 7 3.43 23.23 7.69
N THR A 8 4.41 22.36 7.47
CA THR A 8 5.80 22.77 7.23
C THR A 8 6.26 22.53 5.79
N GLY A 9 5.54 21.70 5.02
CA GLY A 9 5.98 21.23 3.72
C GLY A 9 7.16 20.27 3.75
N GLU A 10 7.58 19.84 4.94
CA GLU A 10 8.69 18.90 5.08
C GLU A 10 8.37 17.56 4.42
N VAL A 11 9.29 17.07 3.58
CA VAL A 11 9.17 15.75 2.96
C VAL A 11 9.53 14.69 4.00
N ILE A 12 8.58 13.85 4.37
CA ILE A 12 8.75 12.78 5.38
C ILE A 12 8.81 11.39 4.78
N GLY A 13 8.63 11.27 3.48
CA GLY A 13 8.68 9.99 2.80
C GLY A 13 8.11 10.08 1.39
N ASP A 14 7.80 8.92 0.83
CA ASP A 14 7.11 8.83 -0.46
C ASP A 14 6.08 7.71 -0.45
N CYS A 15 5.11 7.83 -1.35
CA CYS A 15 4.07 6.84 -1.54
C CYS A 15 3.70 6.84 -3.03
N GLY A 16 3.45 5.68 -3.59
CA GLY A 16 3.10 5.61 -5.00
C GLY A 16 2.52 4.28 -5.40
N LEU A 17 2.07 4.26 -6.65
CA LEU A 17 1.56 3.06 -7.28
C LEU A 17 2.66 2.47 -8.15
N THR A 18 3.00 1.19 -7.92
CA THR A 18 3.93 0.44 -8.74
C THR A 18 3.23 -0.75 -9.36
N MET A 19 3.72 -1.19 -10.52
CA MET A 19 3.19 -2.37 -11.18
C MET A 19 4.11 -3.55 -10.90
N GLN A 20 3.56 -4.60 -10.32
CA GLN A 20 4.28 -5.83 -10.01
C GLN A 20 3.84 -6.93 -10.95
N LEU A 21 4.80 -7.70 -11.47
CA LEU A 21 4.51 -8.89 -12.26
C LEU A 21 4.56 -10.11 -11.33
N ILE A 22 3.40 -10.70 -11.05
CA ILE A 22 3.27 -11.84 -10.14
C ILE A 22 2.48 -12.93 -10.86
N ASN A 23 3.09 -14.12 -10.99
CA ASN A 23 2.48 -15.27 -11.67
C ASN A 23 1.98 -14.93 -13.10
N GLY A 24 2.71 -14.07 -13.82
CA GLY A 24 2.36 -13.68 -15.17
C GLY A 24 1.30 -12.59 -15.28
N GLU A 25 0.82 -12.05 -14.16
CA GLU A 25 -0.16 -10.98 -14.13
C GLU A 25 0.45 -9.68 -13.63
N ILE A 26 0.06 -8.57 -14.24
CA ILE A 26 0.45 -7.23 -13.75
C ILE A 26 -0.53 -6.83 -12.66
N LYS A 27 -0.01 -6.57 -11.46
CA LYS A 27 -0.80 -6.20 -10.29
C LYS A 27 -0.37 -4.84 -9.77
N PRO A 28 -1.29 -3.87 -9.62
CA PRO A 28 -0.95 -2.57 -9.05
C PRO A 28 -0.74 -2.68 -7.55
N GLU A 29 0.38 -2.16 -7.07
CA GLU A 29 0.75 -2.17 -5.66
C GLU A 29 0.88 -0.75 -5.12
N ILE A 30 0.33 -0.51 -3.94
CA ILE A 30 0.59 0.71 -3.18
C ILE A 30 1.85 0.48 -2.34
N GLY A 31 2.90 1.24 -2.65
CA GLY A 31 4.14 1.25 -1.88
C GLY A 31 4.31 2.57 -1.14
N TYR A 32 4.91 2.53 0.04
CA TYR A 32 5.18 3.73 0.81
C TYR A 32 6.44 3.58 1.66
N HIS A 33 7.17 4.70 1.79
CA HIS A 33 8.33 4.83 2.67
C HIS A 33 8.17 6.12 3.46
N ILE A 34 8.20 6.00 4.79
CA ILE A 34 8.13 7.14 5.69
C ILE A 34 9.41 7.16 6.52
N ARG A 35 10.00 8.34 6.73
CA ARG A 35 11.19 8.49 7.57
C ARG A 35 10.94 7.84 8.94
N SER A 36 11.96 7.17 9.49
CA SER A 36 11.81 6.39 10.72
C SER A 36 11.31 7.24 11.90
N ASN A 37 11.72 8.50 12.00
CA ASN A 37 11.25 9.41 13.05
C ASN A 37 9.81 9.91 12.83
N LYS A 38 9.20 9.60 11.69
CA LYS A 38 7.82 9.98 11.34
C LYS A 38 6.90 8.78 11.22
N GLN A 39 7.40 7.57 11.42
CA GLN A 39 6.57 6.36 11.37
C GLN A 39 5.59 6.30 12.54
N ARG A 40 4.51 5.54 12.37
CA ARG A 40 3.46 5.31 13.38
C ARG A 40 2.66 6.55 13.78
N LYS A 41 2.69 7.60 12.97
CA LYS A 41 1.91 8.82 13.18
C LYS A 41 0.73 8.95 12.20
N GLY A 42 0.38 7.85 11.52
CA GLY A 42 -0.73 7.84 10.58
C GLY A 42 -0.40 8.38 9.18
N TYR A 43 0.82 8.82 8.93
CA TYR A 43 1.22 9.39 7.64
C TYR A 43 1.16 8.35 6.50
N ALA A 44 1.62 7.12 6.76
CA ALA A 44 1.56 6.05 5.76
C ALA A 44 0.12 5.71 5.40
N LYS A 45 -0.76 5.62 6.38
CA LYS A 45 -2.19 5.40 6.17
C LYS A 45 -2.82 6.50 5.33
N GLU A 46 -2.56 7.76 5.68
CA GLU A 46 -3.11 8.91 4.96
C GLU A 46 -2.64 8.94 3.51
N ALA A 47 -1.34 8.71 3.27
CA ALA A 47 -0.78 8.65 1.93
C ALA A 47 -1.34 7.47 1.13
N ALA A 48 -1.47 6.29 1.74
CA ALA A 48 -2.01 5.10 1.09
C ALA A 48 -3.48 5.30 0.70
N ILE A 49 -4.27 5.95 1.54
CA ILE A 49 -5.66 6.29 1.23
C ILE A 49 -5.72 7.19 0.00
N ALA A 50 -4.87 8.20 -0.07
CA ALA A 50 -4.83 9.12 -1.20
C ALA A 50 -4.47 8.39 -2.52
N VAL A 51 -3.48 7.50 -2.50
CA VAL A 51 -3.09 6.71 -3.67
C VAL A 51 -4.18 5.73 -4.06
N ARG A 52 -4.79 5.06 -3.09
CA ARG A 52 -5.91 4.14 -3.32
C ARG A 52 -7.06 4.84 -4.03
N ASP A 53 -7.48 5.97 -3.50
CA ASP A 53 -8.62 6.73 -4.04
C ASP A 53 -8.30 7.25 -5.45
N TRP A 54 -7.09 7.79 -5.63
CA TRP A 54 -6.65 8.23 -6.95
C TRP A 54 -6.69 7.08 -7.96
N THR A 55 -6.19 5.91 -7.58
CA THR A 55 -6.13 4.75 -8.46
C THR A 55 -7.52 4.32 -8.90
N PHE A 56 -8.45 4.16 -7.98
CA PHE A 56 -9.82 3.75 -8.33
C PHE A 56 -10.59 4.83 -9.09
N ASN A 57 -10.27 6.11 -8.88
CA ASN A 57 -10.92 7.19 -9.60
C ASN A 57 -10.36 7.44 -11.00
N ASN A 58 -9.10 7.08 -11.26
CA ASN A 58 -8.39 7.48 -12.47
C ASN A 58 -7.88 6.31 -13.32
N THR A 59 -8.01 5.07 -12.86
CA THR A 59 -7.57 3.88 -13.61
C THR A 59 -8.67 2.83 -13.63
N PRO A 60 -8.63 1.87 -14.58
CA PRO A 60 -9.62 0.79 -14.65
C PRO A 60 -9.32 -0.39 -13.74
N PHE A 61 -8.32 -0.32 -12.87
CA PHE A 61 -7.99 -1.43 -11.99
C PHE A 61 -9.13 -1.75 -11.04
N ASN A 62 -9.43 -3.04 -10.88
CA ASN A 62 -10.47 -3.52 -9.97
C ASN A 62 -9.95 -3.90 -8.60
N VAL A 63 -8.65 -4.02 -8.45
CA VAL A 63 -7.98 -4.44 -7.20
C VAL A 63 -6.69 -3.66 -7.05
N VAL A 64 -6.38 -3.27 -5.82
CA VAL A 64 -5.09 -2.69 -5.45
C VAL A 64 -4.48 -3.56 -4.37
N TYR A 65 -3.18 -3.84 -4.48
CA TYR A 65 -2.46 -4.76 -3.61
C TYR A 65 -1.47 -4.03 -2.72
N SER A 66 -1.11 -4.68 -1.62
CA SER A 66 0.01 -4.27 -0.78
C SER A 66 0.78 -5.53 -0.38
N TYR A 67 2.08 -5.56 -0.63
CA TYR A 67 2.94 -6.69 -0.32
C TYR A 67 3.92 -6.32 0.77
N MET A 68 4.14 -7.23 1.71
CA MET A 68 5.07 -6.98 2.81
C MET A 68 5.68 -8.29 3.31
N LYS A 69 6.85 -8.21 3.94
CA LYS A 69 7.45 -9.36 4.61
C LYS A 69 6.51 -9.89 5.68
N HIS A 70 6.47 -11.22 5.85
CA HIS A 70 5.60 -11.85 6.85
C HIS A 70 5.88 -11.38 8.28
N THR A 71 7.06 -10.81 8.53
CA THR A 71 7.44 -10.28 9.85
C THR A 71 7.15 -8.79 10.01
N ASN A 72 6.72 -8.09 8.95
CA ASN A 72 6.52 -6.65 8.98
C ASN A 72 5.12 -6.29 9.49
N GLU A 73 4.91 -6.45 10.78
CA GLU A 73 3.64 -6.20 11.44
C GLU A 73 3.12 -4.76 11.28
N PRO A 74 3.96 -3.70 11.38
CA PRO A 74 3.47 -2.35 11.14
C PRO A 74 2.85 -2.17 9.74
N SER A 75 3.39 -2.80 8.71
CA SER A 75 2.82 -2.77 7.36
C SER A 75 1.47 -3.48 7.28
N TYR A 76 1.28 -4.59 8.00
CA TYR A 76 -0.01 -5.26 8.08
C TYR A 76 -1.07 -4.33 8.64
N LYS A 77 -0.75 -3.68 9.77
CA LYS A 77 -1.68 -2.77 10.43
C LYS A 77 -2.03 -1.59 9.53
N THR A 78 -1.05 -1.05 8.83
CA THR A 78 -1.30 0.03 7.88
C THR A 78 -2.22 -0.42 6.75
N ALA A 79 -1.95 -1.57 6.12
CA ALA A 79 -2.78 -2.10 5.04
C ALA A 79 -4.23 -2.31 5.49
N ILE A 80 -4.43 -2.92 6.65
CA ILE A 80 -5.76 -3.13 7.22
C ILE A 80 -6.46 -1.79 7.48
N SER A 81 -5.71 -0.79 7.93
CA SER A 81 -6.28 0.52 8.29
C SER A 81 -6.85 1.28 7.09
N TYR A 82 -6.38 1.02 5.86
CA TYR A 82 -6.96 1.67 4.68
C TYR A 82 -7.86 0.73 3.85
N GLY A 83 -8.31 -0.36 4.46
CA GLY A 83 -9.36 -1.20 3.90
C GLY A 83 -8.91 -2.51 3.28
N CYS A 84 -7.60 -2.80 3.26
CA CYS A 84 -7.09 -4.05 2.72
C CYS A 84 -7.35 -5.22 3.67
N LYS A 85 -7.47 -6.41 3.11
CA LYS A 85 -7.51 -7.67 3.85
C LYS A 85 -6.47 -8.62 3.27
N GLN A 86 -5.97 -9.55 4.07
CA GLN A 86 -5.02 -10.54 3.61
C GLN A 86 -5.70 -11.51 2.65
N VAL A 87 -5.13 -11.66 1.46
CA VAL A 87 -5.66 -12.54 0.41
C VAL A 87 -4.73 -13.69 0.08
N GLY A 88 -3.50 -13.69 0.56
CA GLY A 88 -2.58 -14.78 0.30
C GLY A 88 -1.16 -14.53 0.78
N GLU A 89 -0.28 -15.44 0.39
CA GLU A 89 1.15 -15.38 0.64
C GLU A 89 1.88 -15.93 -0.58
N TYR A 90 3.12 -15.50 -0.78
CA TYR A 90 4.01 -16.11 -1.78
C TYR A 90 5.47 -16.02 -1.32
N LYS A 91 6.33 -16.85 -1.92
CA LYS A 91 7.77 -16.74 -1.72
C LYS A 91 8.36 -15.93 -2.87
N ASP A 92 9.21 -14.96 -2.53
CA ASP A 92 9.92 -14.18 -3.52
C ASP A 92 11.20 -14.92 -4.00
N ASP A 93 11.98 -14.27 -4.89
CA ASP A 93 13.19 -14.85 -5.46
C ASP A 93 14.27 -15.12 -4.40
N ALA A 94 14.24 -14.41 -3.28
CA ALA A 94 15.12 -14.61 -2.14
C ALA A 94 14.60 -15.68 -1.17
N ASN A 95 13.53 -16.40 -1.54
CA ASN A 95 12.88 -17.44 -0.73
C ASN A 95 12.28 -16.88 0.58
N GLU A 96 11.97 -15.60 0.63
CA GLU A 96 11.27 -14.97 1.75
C GLU A 96 9.77 -15.05 1.55
N ILE A 97 9.02 -15.28 2.62
CA ILE A 97 7.56 -15.28 2.60
C ILE A 97 7.06 -13.83 2.62
N LYS A 98 6.27 -13.48 1.63
CA LYS A 98 5.57 -12.19 1.54
C LYS A 98 4.10 -12.41 1.74
N LYS A 99 3.47 -11.57 2.55
CA LYS A 99 2.01 -11.54 2.68
C LYS A 99 1.42 -10.58 1.67
N VAL A 100 0.29 -10.95 1.11
CA VAL A 100 -0.43 -10.17 0.10
C VAL A 100 -1.72 -9.67 0.72
N PHE A 101 -1.87 -8.36 0.75
CA PHE A 101 -3.10 -7.70 1.15
C PHE A 101 -3.73 -7.02 -0.07
N ALA A 102 -5.04 -6.90 -0.10
CA ALA A 102 -5.73 -6.30 -1.24
C ALA A 102 -7.05 -5.64 -0.82
N ILE A 103 -7.44 -4.64 -1.61
CA ILE A 103 -8.78 -4.06 -1.56
C ILE A 103 -9.33 -4.03 -2.98
N THR A 104 -10.58 -4.48 -3.17
CA THR A 104 -11.25 -4.42 -4.46
C THR A 104 -11.96 -3.07 -4.63
N ARG A 105 -12.26 -2.73 -5.90
CA ARG A 105 -13.06 -1.54 -6.22
C ARG A 105 -14.42 -1.57 -5.53
N GLU A 106 -15.06 -2.74 -5.48
CA GLU A 106 -16.34 -2.92 -4.80
C GLU A 106 -16.24 -2.66 -3.31
N GLU A 107 -15.20 -3.20 -2.66
CA GLU A 107 -14.95 -2.96 -1.24
C GLU A 107 -14.69 -1.48 -0.97
N TRP A 108 -13.91 -0.83 -1.84
CA TRP A 108 -13.64 0.59 -1.74
C TRP A 108 -14.93 1.43 -1.85
N ALA A 109 -15.80 1.09 -2.78
CA ALA A 109 -17.06 1.80 -2.98
C ALA A 109 -18.01 1.68 -1.79
N ASN A 110 -17.84 0.66 -0.96
CA ASN A 110 -18.67 0.40 0.22
C ASN A 110 -18.04 0.89 1.55
N LEU A 111 -16.91 1.57 1.47
CA LEU A 111 -16.29 2.13 2.68
C LEU A 111 -17.10 3.29 3.26
#